data_7d59e3700c84259410343e0c369f7d83
#
_entry.id   7d59e3700c84259410343e0c369f7d83
#
_cell.length_a   1.000
_cell.length_b   1.000
_cell.length_c   1.000
_cell.angle_alpha   90.00
_cell.angle_beta   90.00
_cell.angle_gamma   90.00
#
_symmetry.space_group_name_H-M   'P 1'
#
loop_
_entity.id
_entity.type
_entity.pdbx_description
1 polymer ?
#
loop_
_entity_poly.entity_id
_entity_poly.type
_entity_poly.pdbx_seq_one_letter_code
_entity_poly.pdbx_strand_id
1 'polypeptide(L)'
;MAKWPNVPHCYGWLGLDARGHWFMLDDRTQALGSFASGAAGAKGSRLQHEKLIDFIHRNYTCDDSAQWFFQNGPQRVYVELEATPFVWRVGADFSVTAHTGQPARPQRCVVDEHGRVYLDTELGFGLIHTLDVPIAAEAVEAGLWVPEEVYTRDLPTRFGYIRSPQQMLKTLQK
;
A
#
# COMPACT_ATOMS: atom_id res chain seq x y z
N MET A 1 9.65 -27.38 20.39
CA MET A 1 9.13 -26.34 19.46
C MET A 1 9.77 -26.57 18.11
N ALA A 2 8.97 -26.75 17.09
CA ALA A 2 9.50 -26.90 15.75
C ALA A 2 10.13 -25.59 15.29
N LYS A 3 11.40 -25.63 14.97
CA LYS A 3 12.06 -24.48 14.32
C LYS A 3 11.71 -24.50 12.86
N TRP A 4 11.14 -23.41 12.38
CA TRP A 4 10.96 -23.23 10.95
C TRP A 4 12.34 -23.16 10.31
N PRO A 5 12.57 -23.83 9.18
CA PRO A 5 13.81 -23.64 8.44
C PRO A 5 13.96 -22.19 8.02
N ASN A 6 15.19 -21.72 7.90
CA ASN A 6 15.46 -20.37 7.41
C ASN A 6 14.98 -20.26 5.96
N VAL A 7 13.78 -19.72 5.78
CA VAL A 7 13.21 -19.49 4.46
C VAL A 7 13.54 -18.05 4.06
N PRO A 8 14.20 -17.84 2.91
CA PRO A 8 14.47 -16.48 2.45
C PRO A 8 13.18 -15.70 2.26
N HIS A 9 13.18 -14.44 2.66
CA HIS A 9 12.06 -13.56 2.40
C HIS A 9 11.97 -13.23 0.91
N CYS A 10 10.76 -13.02 0.42
CA CYS A 10 10.48 -12.69 -0.96
C CYS A 10 10.43 -11.18 -1.18
N TYR A 11 11.16 -10.72 -2.20
CA TYR A 11 11.16 -9.31 -2.60
C TYR A 11 10.81 -9.20 -4.08
N GLY A 12 9.93 -8.25 -4.41
CA GLY A 12 9.62 -7.95 -5.80
C GLY A 12 8.59 -8.85 -6.46
N TRP A 13 7.98 -9.80 -5.72
CA TRP A 13 7.02 -10.77 -6.28
C TRP A 13 5.56 -10.35 -6.14
N LEU A 14 5.27 -9.41 -5.25
CA LEU A 14 3.90 -8.98 -4.95
C LEU A 14 3.83 -7.46 -4.96
N GLY A 15 2.82 -6.90 -5.62
CA GLY A 15 2.59 -5.46 -5.68
C GLY A 15 1.16 -5.09 -5.29
N LEU A 16 1.00 -3.91 -4.69
CA LEU A 16 -0.29 -3.31 -4.37
C LEU A 16 -0.41 -2.01 -5.16
N ASP A 17 -1.47 -1.90 -5.96
CA ASP A 17 -1.66 -0.69 -6.77
C ASP A 17 -2.41 0.41 -5.99
N ALA A 18 -2.60 1.55 -6.65
CA ALA A 18 -3.26 2.71 -6.06
C ALA A 18 -4.78 2.52 -5.87
N ARG A 19 -5.33 1.40 -6.33
CA ARG A 19 -6.75 1.07 -6.19
C ARG A 19 -7.01 -0.06 -5.19
N GLY A 20 -5.95 -0.58 -4.56
CA GLY A 20 -6.06 -1.66 -3.59
C GLY A 20 -6.07 -3.05 -4.22
N HIS A 21 -5.64 -3.20 -5.46
CA HIS A 21 -5.54 -4.48 -6.14
C HIS A 21 -4.13 -5.07 -6.00
N TRP A 22 -4.06 -6.39 -5.87
CA TRP A 22 -2.80 -7.12 -5.75
C TRP A 22 -2.35 -7.66 -7.10
N PHE A 23 -1.04 -7.63 -7.33
CA PHE A 23 -0.42 -8.08 -8.58
C PHE A 23 0.72 -9.04 -8.30
N MET A 24 0.80 -10.09 -9.12
CA MET A 24 1.92 -11.04 -9.09
C MET A 24 2.97 -10.60 -10.09
N LEU A 25 4.23 -10.57 -9.64
CA LEU A 25 5.38 -10.06 -10.39
C LEU A 25 6.40 -11.19 -10.55
N ASP A 26 6.31 -11.95 -11.65
CA ASP A 26 7.29 -12.99 -11.93
C ASP A 26 8.62 -12.39 -12.42
N ASP A 27 9.63 -13.22 -12.66
CA ASP A 27 10.95 -12.76 -13.09
C ASP A 27 10.89 -11.97 -14.39
N ARG A 28 10.04 -12.40 -15.33
CA ARG A 28 9.84 -11.73 -16.61
C ARG A 28 9.26 -10.32 -16.39
N THR A 29 8.27 -10.20 -15.53
CA THR A 29 7.64 -8.92 -15.20
C THR A 29 8.64 -7.99 -14.52
N GLN A 30 9.43 -8.50 -13.58
CA GLN A 30 10.44 -7.73 -12.87
C GLN A 30 11.51 -7.18 -13.81
N ALA A 31 11.86 -7.96 -14.85
CA ALA A 31 12.83 -7.53 -15.85
C ALA A 31 12.36 -6.36 -16.71
N LEU A 32 11.05 -6.11 -16.78
CA LEU A 32 10.48 -5.00 -17.54
C LEU A 32 10.56 -3.65 -16.80
N GLY A 33 10.89 -3.66 -15.51
CA GLY A 33 10.99 -2.47 -14.69
C GLY A 33 10.37 -2.67 -13.33
N SER A 34 10.50 -1.68 -12.47
CA SER A 34 9.86 -1.72 -11.15
C SER A 34 8.34 -1.62 -11.28
N PHE A 35 7.64 -2.10 -10.25
CA PHE A 35 6.17 -2.15 -10.22
C PHE A 35 5.53 -0.78 -10.49
N ALA A 36 6.07 0.27 -9.89
CA ALA A 36 5.54 1.64 -10.02
C ALA A 36 6.18 2.45 -11.14
N SER A 37 6.98 1.81 -12.01
CA SER A 37 7.76 2.51 -13.05
C SER A 37 6.92 3.07 -14.18
N GLY A 38 5.73 2.50 -14.42
CA GLY A 38 4.92 2.83 -15.59
C GLY A 38 5.37 2.14 -16.87
N ALA A 39 6.42 1.31 -16.82
CA ALA A 39 6.88 0.55 -17.98
C ALA A 39 5.82 -0.47 -18.41
N ALA A 40 5.68 -0.70 -19.70
CA ALA A 40 4.70 -1.64 -20.25
C ALA A 40 4.91 -3.04 -19.66
N GLY A 41 3.86 -3.61 -19.08
CA GLY A 41 3.88 -4.96 -18.50
C GLY A 41 4.52 -5.08 -17.13
N ALA A 42 5.09 -4.01 -16.57
CA ALA A 42 5.81 -4.04 -15.29
C ALA A 42 4.88 -4.28 -14.09
N LYS A 43 3.59 -4.05 -14.22
CA LYS A 43 2.60 -4.31 -13.16
C LYS A 43 2.29 -5.79 -12.97
N GLY A 44 2.57 -6.60 -13.98
CA GLY A 44 2.34 -8.04 -13.89
C GLY A 44 0.88 -8.44 -14.02
N SER A 45 0.51 -9.52 -13.34
CA SER A 45 -0.83 -10.12 -13.45
C SER A 45 -1.64 -9.82 -12.20
N ARG A 46 -2.83 -9.24 -12.39
CA ARG A 46 -3.74 -8.95 -11.28
C ARG A 46 -4.21 -10.25 -10.63
N LEU A 47 -4.08 -10.31 -9.32
CA LEU A 47 -4.58 -11.43 -8.54
C LEU A 47 -6.10 -11.33 -8.41
N GLN A 48 -6.82 -12.42 -8.72
CA GLN A 48 -8.28 -12.44 -8.70
C GLN A 48 -8.86 -13.52 -7.78
N HIS A 49 -8.03 -14.39 -7.23
CA HIS A 49 -8.49 -15.48 -6.36
C HIS A 49 -8.88 -14.93 -4.99
N GLU A 50 -10.18 -14.89 -4.70
CA GLU A 50 -10.71 -14.24 -3.50
C GLU A 50 -10.16 -14.79 -2.20
N LYS A 51 -10.04 -16.12 -2.06
CA LYS A 51 -9.53 -16.73 -0.83
C LYS A 51 -8.06 -16.38 -0.58
N LEU A 52 -7.28 -16.29 -1.65
CA LEU A 52 -5.88 -15.89 -1.53
C LEU A 52 -5.77 -14.41 -1.16
N ILE A 53 -6.58 -13.56 -1.77
CA ILE A 53 -6.63 -12.14 -1.41
C ILE A 53 -7.01 -11.98 0.06
N ASP A 54 -8.02 -12.70 0.53
CA ASP A 54 -8.43 -12.65 1.94
C ASP A 54 -7.30 -13.11 2.87
N PHE A 55 -6.56 -14.13 2.48
CA PHE A 55 -5.41 -14.62 3.24
C PHE A 55 -4.31 -13.55 3.32
N ILE A 56 -4.00 -12.88 2.21
CA ILE A 56 -3.06 -11.77 2.18
C ILE A 56 -3.53 -10.67 3.12
N HIS A 57 -4.79 -10.27 3.04
CA HIS A 57 -5.36 -9.20 3.86
C HIS A 57 -5.26 -9.48 5.35
N ARG A 58 -5.48 -10.73 5.77
CA ARG A 58 -5.41 -11.10 7.19
C ARG A 58 -3.99 -11.14 7.74
N ASN A 59 -3.00 -11.21 6.86
CA ASN A 59 -1.60 -11.39 7.25
C ASN A 59 -0.70 -10.24 6.75
N TYR A 60 -1.30 -9.09 6.46
CA TYR A 60 -0.63 -7.92 5.94
C TYR A 60 -0.25 -6.98 7.07
N THR A 61 1.06 -6.68 7.19
CA THR A 61 1.58 -5.81 8.25
C THR A 61 2.93 -5.22 7.82
N CYS A 62 3.51 -4.37 8.66
CA CYS A 62 4.82 -3.80 8.39
C CYS A 62 5.85 -4.26 9.42
N ASP A 63 7.12 -4.27 9.01
CA ASP A 63 8.23 -4.57 9.90
C ASP A 63 8.75 -3.29 10.59
N ASP A 64 9.80 -3.44 11.42
CA ASP A 64 10.39 -2.33 12.17
C ASP A 64 11.07 -1.28 11.28
N SER A 65 11.32 -1.61 10.01
CA SER A 65 11.90 -0.71 9.02
C SER A 65 10.86 -0.07 8.10
N ALA A 66 9.59 -0.13 8.50
CA ALA A 66 8.47 0.46 7.74
C ALA A 66 8.25 -0.17 6.36
N GLN A 67 8.67 -1.40 6.18
CA GLN A 67 8.45 -2.19 4.97
C GLN A 67 7.23 -3.07 5.16
N TRP A 68 6.27 -3.00 4.24
CA TRP A 68 5.04 -3.76 4.32
C TRP A 68 5.21 -5.13 3.67
N PHE A 69 4.64 -6.15 4.29
CA PHE A 69 4.75 -7.53 3.85
C PHE A 69 3.49 -8.33 4.20
N PHE A 70 3.33 -9.43 3.49
CA PHE A 70 2.33 -10.43 3.78
C PHE A 70 3.05 -11.65 4.39
N GLN A 71 2.61 -12.08 5.56
CA GLN A 71 3.21 -13.24 6.24
C GLN A 71 2.64 -14.52 5.66
N ASN A 72 3.48 -15.28 4.96
CA ASN A 72 3.11 -16.57 4.36
C ASN A 72 3.84 -17.68 5.11
N GLY A 73 3.22 -18.21 6.19
CA GLY A 73 3.89 -19.17 7.06
C GLY A 73 5.17 -18.56 7.64
N PRO A 74 6.33 -19.22 7.45
CA PRO A 74 7.59 -18.66 7.94
C PRO A 74 8.19 -17.58 7.06
N GLN A 75 7.64 -17.38 5.85
CA GLN A 75 8.19 -16.47 4.86
C GLN A 75 7.46 -15.13 4.88
N ARG A 76 8.22 -14.04 4.81
CA ARG A 76 7.67 -12.72 4.55
C ARG A 76 7.72 -12.45 3.05
N VAL A 77 6.59 -12.07 2.48
CA VAL A 77 6.49 -11.64 1.08
C VAL A 77 6.33 -10.14 1.09
N TYR A 78 7.41 -9.43 0.81
CA TYR A 78 7.41 -7.97 0.84
C TYR A 78 6.67 -7.41 -0.35
N VAL A 79 5.96 -6.29 -0.13
CA VAL A 79 5.03 -5.71 -1.10
C VAL A 79 5.62 -4.47 -1.73
N GLU A 80 5.60 -4.44 -3.07
CA GLU A 80 5.92 -3.24 -3.84
C GLU A 80 4.67 -2.37 -3.89
N LEU A 81 4.78 -1.10 -3.50
CA LEU A 81 3.66 -0.19 -3.43
C LEU A 81 3.67 0.79 -4.59
N GLU A 82 2.59 0.84 -5.35
CA GLU A 82 2.43 1.87 -6.37
C GLU A 82 2.27 3.24 -5.71
N ALA A 83 1.54 3.32 -4.61
CA ALA A 83 1.31 4.56 -3.89
C ALA A 83 1.61 4.43 -2.39
N THR A 84 0.73 3.79 -1.64
CA THR A 84 0.73 3.77 -0.17
C THR A 84 0.45 2.38 0.36
N PRO A 85 0.75 2.12 1.66
CA PRO A 85 0.45 0.81 2.26
C PRO A 85 -1.04 0.47 2.28
N PHE A 86 -1.92 1.47 2.44
CA PHE A 86 -3.36 1.27 2.45
C PHE A 86 -4.03 2.06 1.33
N VAL A 87 -5.17 1.57 0.88
CA VAL A 87 -6.08 2.30 -0.01
C VAL A 87 -7.43 2.34 0.69
N TRP A 88 -7.93 3.55 0.92
CA TRP A 88 -9.15 3.76 1.69
C TRP A 88 -10.37 3.86 0.80
N ARG A 89 -11.46 3.18 1.21
CA ARG A 89 -12.78 3.44 0.67
C ARG A 89 -13.54 4.30 1.68
N VAL A 90 -14.28 5.28 1.19
CA VAL A 90 -15.00 6.23 2.03
C VAL A 90 -16.49 6.10 1.71
N GLY A 91 -17.30 5.85 2.75
CA GLY A 91 -18.75 5.75 2.61
C GLY A 91 -19.43 7.11 2.62
N ALA A 92 -20.72 7.12 2.28
CA ALA A 92 -21.52 8.34 2.25
C ALA A 92 -21.62 9.02 3.63
N ASP A 93 -21.46 8.24 4.69
CA ASP A 93 -21.43 8.71 6.09
C ASP A 93 -20.01 9.10 6.54
N PHE A 94 -19.05 9.18 5.60
CA PHE A 94 -17.64 9.46 5.84
C PHE A 94 -16.90 8.39 6.64
N SER A 95 -17.46 7.20 6.76
CA SER A 95 -16.76 6.05 7.33
C SER A 95 -15.62 5.62 6.39
N VAL A 96 -14.51 5.21 6.98
CA VAL A 96 -13.30 4.83 6.23
C VAL A 96 -13.00 3.36 6.45
N THR A 97 -12.79 2.64 5.36
CA THR A 97 -12.46 1.22 5.37
C THR A 97 -11.23 0.98 4.50
N ALA A 98 -10.27 0.22 5.02
CA ALA A 98 -9.08 -0.16 4.26
C ALA A 98 -9.42 -1.16 3.15
N HIS A 99 -8.57 -1.25 2.14
CA HIS A 99 -8.69 -2.28 1.09
C HIS A 99 -8.65 -3.70 1.68
N THR A 100 -8.08 -3.85 2.86
CA THR A 100 -8.06 -5.12 3.59
C THR A 100 -9.38 -5.43 4.32
N GLY A 101 -10.35 -4.53 4.27
CA GLY A 101 -11.66 -4.70 4.90
C GLY A 101 -11.78 -4.15 6.31
N GLN A 102 -10.71 -3.66 6.90
CA GLN A 102 -10.72 -3.13 8.28
C GLN A 102 -11.23 -1.70 8.32
N PRO A 103 -12.11 -1.36 9.29
CA PRO A 103 -12.48 0.04 9.52
C PRO A 103 -11.28 0.81 10.10
N ALA A 104 -11.19 2.09 9.76
CA ALA A 104 -10.10 2.94 10.22
C ALA A 104 -10.63 4.30 10.66
N ARG A 105 -9.88 4.96 11.55
CA ARG A 105 -10.20 6.29 12.04
C ARG A 105 -9.18 7.30 11.53
N PRO A 106 -9.61 8.27 10.70
CA PRO A 106 -8.69 9.30 10.22
C PRO A 106 -8.14 10.14 11.36
N GLN A 107 -6.84 10.34 11.35
CA GLN A 107 -6.14 11.22 12.32
C GLN A 107 -5.61 12.46 11.63
N ARG A 108 -5.19 12.35 10.37
CA ARG A 108 -4.70 13.46 9.56
C ARG A 108 -5.16 13.28 8.12
N CYS A 109 -5.44 14.41 7.46
CA CYS A 109 -5.78 14.44 6.04
C CYS A 109 -4.74 15.27 5.30
N VAL A 110 -4.24 14.79 4.18
CA VAL A 110 -3.28 15.53 3.35
C VAL A 110 -3.70 15.47 1.88
N VAL A 111 -3.29 16.48 1.12
CA VAL A 111 -3.53 16.55 -0.32
C VAL A 111 -2.21 16.84 -1.01
N ASP A 112 -1.92 16.11 -2.10
CA ASP A 112 -0.68 16.30 -2.84
C ASP A 112 -0.83 17.32 -3.99
N GLU A 113 0.26 17.57 -4.72
CA GLU A 113 0.27 18.51 -5.85
C GLU A 113 -0.60 18.09 -7.02
N HIS A 114 -1.05 16.83 -7.04
CA HIS A 114 -1.94 16.31 -8.09
C HIS A 114 -3.40 16.27 -7.65
N GLY A 115 -3.71 16.77 -6.45
CA GLY A 115 -5.06 16.76 -5.92
C GLY A 115 -5.49 15.42 -5.34
N ARG A 116 -4.59 14.48 -5.17
CA ARG A 116 -4.89 13.20 -4.52
C ARG A 116 -4.96 13.39 -3.02
N VAL A 117 -5.93 12.74 -2.38
CA VAL A 117 -6.21 12.89 -0.96
C VAL A 117 -5.78 11.61 -0.23
N TYR A 118 -5.10 11.79 0.90
CA TYR A 118 -4.60 10.70 1.73
C TYR A 118 -5.08 10.89 3.16
N LEU A 119 -5.21 9.78 3.88
CA LEU A 119 -5.51 9.80 5.31
C LEU A 119 -4.45 9.00 6.06
N ASP A 120 -3.95 9.59 7.15
CA ASP A 120 -3.16 8.87 8.14
C ASP A 120 -4.13 8.39 9.22
N THR A 121 -4.07 7.11 9.56
CA THR A 121 -5.00 6.46 10.49
C THR A 121 -4.22 5.63 11.52
N GLU A 122 -4.93 5.07 12.51
CA GLU A 122 -4.32 4.16 13.47
C GLU A 122 -3.79 2.88 12.83
N LEU A 123 -4.27 2.52 11.62
CA LEU A 123 -3.76 1.36 10.89
C LEU A 123 -2.49 1.68 10.10
N GLY A 124 -2.38 2.90 9.63
CA GLY A 124 -1.28 3.36 8.80
C GLY A 124 -1.74 4.44 7.82
N PHE A 125 -0.86 4.75 6.87
CA PHE A 125 -1.07 5.80 5.88
C PHE A 125 -1.63 5.22 4.58
N GLY A 126 -2.57 5.93 3.96
CA GLY A 126 -3.16 5.45 2.72
C GLY A 126 -3.77 6.52 1.84
N LEU A 127 -3.88 6.17 0.56
CA LEU A 127 -4.52 6.97 -0.47
C LEU A 127 -6.03 6.67 -0.47
N ILE A 128 -6.85 7.70 -0.58
CA ILE A 128 -8.28 7.52 -0.81
C ILE A 128 -8.48 7.06 -2.26
N HIS A 129 -9.26 5.99 -2.43
CA HIS A 129 -9.59 5.46 -3.75
C HIS A 129 -10.15 6.57 -4.64
N THR A 130 -9.73 6.61 -5.90
CA THR A 130 -10.11 7.65 -6.85
C THR A 130 -11.62 7.87 -6.94
N LEU A 131 -12.40 6.78 -6.86
CA LEU A 131 -13.87 6.85 -6.93
C LEU A 131 -14.49 7.58 -5.74
N ASP A 132 -13.80 7.66 -4.62
CA ASP A 132 -14.32 8.26 -3.39
C ASP A 132 -13.78 9.68 -3.13
N VAL A 133 -12.96 10.22 -4.02
CA VAL A 133 -12.46 11.59 -3.90
C VAL A 133 -13.59 12.63 -3.80
N PRO A 134 -14.70 12.50 -4.54
CA PRO A 134 -15.83 13.42 -4.35
C PRO A 134 -16.41 13.39 -2.94
N ILE A 135 -16.48 12.22 -2.30
CA ILE A 135 -16.95 12.10 -0.91
C ILE A 135 -15.93 12.72 0.04
N ALA A 136 -14.65 12.52 -0.21
CA ALA A 136 -13.58 13.17 0.56
C ALA A 136 -13.69 14.69 0.47
N ALA A 137 -13.99 15.22 -0.72
CA ALA A 137 -14.21 16.65 -0.91
C ALA A 137 -15.38 17.15 -0.07
N GLU A 138 -16.47 16.40 0.03
CA GLU A 138 -17.61 16.73 0.88
C GLU A 138 -17.21 16.79 2.36
N ALA A 139 -16.39 15.85 2.82
CA ALA A 139 -15.90 15.83 4.21
C ALA A 139 -15.03 17.06 4.51
N VAL A 140 -14.20 17.47 3.56
CA VAL A 140 -13.39 18.69 3.67
C VAL A 140 -14.27 19.93 3.70
N GLU A 141 -15.23 20.03 2.79
CA GLU A 141 -16.16 21.15 2.73
C GLU A 141 -16.99 21.27 4.02
N ALA A 142 -17.35 20.16 4.63
CA ALA A 142 -18.08 20.11 5.89
C ALA A 142 -17.20 20.42 7.10
N GLY A 143 -15.90 20.62 6.92
CA GLY A 143 -14.95 20.89 8.01
C GLY A 143 -14.61 19.67 8.84
N LEU A 144 -15.02 18.47 8.42
CA LEU A 144 -14.72 17.24 9.12
C LEU A 144 -13.25 16.87 9.01
N TRP A 145 -12.68 17.04 7.82
CA TRP A 145 -11.25 16.83 7.56
C TRP A 145 -10.63 18.16 7.12
N VAL A 146 -9.47 18.48 7.70
CA VAL A 146 -8.71 19.70 7.37
C VAL A 146 -7.42 19.28 6.67
N PRO A 147 -7.36 19.37 5.33
CA PRO A 147 -6.23 18.85 4.58
C PRO A 147 -4.99 19.76 4.72
N GLU A 148 -3.83 19.13 4.91
CA GLU A 148 -2.53 19.77 4.81
C GLU A 148 -1.99 19.53 3.40
N GLU A 149 -1.33 20.51 2.81
CA GLU A 149 -0.68 20.35 1.51
C GLU A 149 0.68 19.70 1.67
N VAL A 150 0.96 18.70 0.84
CA VAL A 150 2.25 17.98 0.83
C VAL A 150 2.64 17.66 -0.59
N TYR A 151 3.93 17.38 -0.80
CA TYR A 151 4.40 16.86 -2.08
C TYR A 151 4.45 15.35 -2.04
N THR A 152 4.06 14.69 -3.14
CA THR A 152 4.07 13.23 -3.25
C THR A 152 5.43 12.65 -2.86
N ARG A 153 6.52 13.27 -3.30
CA ARG A 153 7.89 12.81 -3.03
C ARG A 153 8.24 12.74 -1.55
N ASP A 154 7.56 13.52 -0.70
CA ASP A 154 7.84 13.60 0.72
C ASP A 154 7.00 12.63 1.56
N LEU A 155 6.00 11.99 0.96
CA LEU A 155 5.05 11.13 1.68
C LEU A 155 5.72 9.94 2.38
N PRO A 156 6.60 9.17 1.72
CA PRO A 156 7.22 8.01 2.38
C PRO A 156 8.02 8.39 3.62
N THR A 157 8.81 9.45 3.54
CA THR A 157 9.61 9.93 4.66
C THR A 157 8.73 10.51 5.77
N ARG A 158 7.76 11.32 5.39
CA ARG A 158 6.90 12.03 6.34
C ARG A 158 5.96 11.10 7.09
N PHE A 159 5.44 10.07 6.44
CA PHE A 159 4.48 9.14 7.04
C PHE A 159 5.06 7.75 7.32
N GLY A 160 6.36 7.57 7.09
CA GLY A 160 7.09 6.40 7.55
C GLY A 160 6.73 5.09 6.87
N TYR A 161 6.87 5.02 5.55
CA TYR A 161 6.74 3.76 4.83
C TYR A 161 7.73 3.67 3.67
N ILE A 162 8.03 2.45 3.26
CA ILE A 162 8.94 2.16 2.16
C ILE A 162 8.10 1.70 0.96
N ARG A 163 8.21 2.41 -0.16
CA ARG A 163 7.46 2.05 -1.38
C ARG A 163 8.00 0.80 -2.05
N SER A 164 9.31 0.60 -2.03
CA SER A 164 9.94 -0.56 -2.68
C SER A 164 10.94 -1.24 -1.75
N PRO A 165 10.49 -2.30 -1.04
CA PRO A 165 11.40 -3.13 -0.25
C PRO A 165 12.50 -3.76 -1.11
N GLN A 166 12.21 -4.14 -2.37
CA GLN A 166 13.20 -4.68 -3.30
C GLN A 166 14.31 -3.66 -3.58
N GLN A 167 13.97 -2.41 -3.82
CA GLN A 167 14.95 -1.34 -4.06
C GLN A 167 15.78 -1.07 -2.81
N MET A 168 15.15 -1.09 -1.64
CA MET A 168 15.84 -0.93 -0.36
C MET A 168 16.87 -2.04 -0.16
N LEU A 169 16.49 -3.29 -0.45
CA LEU A 169 17.38 -4.45 -0.35
C LEU A 169 18.60 -4.29 -1.28
N LYS A 170 18.38 -3.88 -2.52
CA LYS A 170 19.46 -3.66 -3.49
C LYS A 170 20.42 -2.55 -3.02
N THR A 171 19.88 -1.49 -2.44
CA THR A 171 20.69 -0.38 -1.90
C THR A 171 21.57 -0.85 -0.75
N LEU A 172 21.06 -1.69 0.15
CA LEU A 172 21.80 -2.21 1.29
C LEU A 172 22.88 -3.21 0.90
N GLN A 173 22.74 -3.85 -0.27
CA GLN A 173 23.70 -4.86 -0.77
C GLN A 173 24.87 -4.26 -1.54
N LYS A 174 24.88 -2.95 -1.77
CA LYS A 174 25.97 -2.26 -2.47
C LYS A 174 27.12 -1.93 -1.53
#